data_5e0bc21c628abba0a22928bc624ab017
#
_entry.id   5e0bc21c628abba0a22928bc624ab017
#
_cell.length_a   1.000
_cell.length_b   1.000
_cell.length_c   1.000
_cell.angle_alpha   90.00
_cell.angle_beta   90.00
_cell.angle_gamma   90.00
#
_symmetry.space_group_name_H-M   'P 1'
#
loop_
_entity.id
_entity.type
_entity.pdbx_description
1 polymer ?
#
loop_
_entity_poly.entity_id
_entity_poly.type
_entity_poly.pdbx_seq_one_letter_code
_entity_poly.pdbx_strand_id
1 'polypeptide(L)'
;MSKMYYNENCNLELLKNLTVAVIGYGSQGHAHAQNLRDSGVNVVVGLYENSKSAAAAKADGFEVLNTPDAVKKADWVMMLVNDEKMRSIYENGVRDNLKPGMTLSFAHGFNVHFKEIVPPDFVNVVMIAPKGPGHTVRSQFVEGKGVPCLVAVQQDASGNAMELALAYAAGLGAGRTGILETTFKEETETDLFGEQAGLCGGVSALMQAGFETLVEAGYKPESAYFECIHEMKLIIDLVVKGGFSFMRYSISDTAEYGDYNTGHRLITDATKAEMKQVLAEIQDGTFARKWLKENADGRPLFSKQREAAKAHQLETVGAELRAKMNWNK
;
A
#
# COMPACT_ATOMS: atom_id res chain seq x y z
N MET A 1 10.80 3.90 -21.59
CA MET A 1 9.64 3.93 -20.67
C MET A 1 9.28 2.50 -20.32
N SER A 2 8.93 2.25 -19.06
CA SER A 2 8.41 0.95 -18.63
C SER A 2 7.13 0.61 -19.41
N LYS A 3 6.89 -0.68 -19.64
CA LYS A 3 5.73 -1.14 -20.38
C LYS A 3 4.46 -1.00 -19.53
N MET A 4 3.44 -0.36 -20.09
CA MET A 4 2.14 -0.25 -19.47
C MET A 4 1.13 -1.15 -20.17
N TYR A 5 0.24 -1.74 -19.38
CA TYR A 5 -0.83 -2.61 -19.86
C TYR A 5 -2.19 -2.07 -19.42
N TYR A 6 -3.21 -2.36 -20.20
CA TYR A 6 -4.60 -2.01 -19.96
C TYR A 6 -5.48 -3.25 -20.13
N ASN A 7 -6.80 -3.11 -19.94
CA ASN A 7 -7.73 -4.26 -20.03
C ASN A 7 -7.60 -5.08 -21.33
N GLU A 8 -7.32 -4.42 -22.44
CA GLU A 8 -7.13 -5.09 -23.74
C GLU A 8 -5.88 -5.98 -23.80
N ASN A 9 -4.95 -5.78 -22.87
CA ASN A 9 -3.74 -6.59 -22.76
C ASN A 9 -3.88 -7.73 -21.73
N CYS A 10 -5.01 -7.83 -21.05
CA CYS A 10 -5.24 -8.74 -19.95
C CYS A 10 -6.31 -9.77 -20.29
N ASN A 11 -6.06 -11.03 -19.97
CA ASN A 11 -7.02 -12.11 -20.17
C ASN A 11 -7.56 -12.63 -18.83
N LEU A 12 -8.68 -12.06 -18.37
CA LEU A 12 -9.30 -12.44 -17.09
C LEU A 12 -9.83 -13.90 -17.10
N GLU A 13 -10.09 -14.48 -18.27
CA GLU A 13 -10.55 -15.89 -18.39
C GLU A 13 -9.55 -16.87 -17.78
N LEU A 14 -8.26 -16.52 -17.73
CA LEU A 14 -7.22 -17.35 -17.09
C LEU A 14 -7.49 -17.61 -15.60
N LEU A 15 -8.28 -16.75 -14.92
CA LEU A 15 -8.59 -16.91 -13.51
C LEU A 15 -9.93 -17.58 -13.22
N LYS A 16 -10.83 -17.70 -14.21
CA LYS A 16 -12.22 -18.16 -13.99
C LYS A 16 -12.35 -19.56 -13.39
N ASN A 17 -11.41 -20.44 -13.72
CA ASN A 17 -11.42 -21.81 -13.24
C ASN A 17 -10.45 -22.04 -12.06
N LEU A 18 -9.81 -20.97 -11.59
CA LEU A 18 -8.89 -21.02 -10.46
C LEU A 18 -9.60 -20.60 -9.17
N THR A 19 -9.19 -21.20 -8.07
CA THR A 19 -9.54 -20.74 -6.73
C THR A 19 -8.40 -19.91 -6.17
N VAL A 20 -8.68 -18.66 -5.81
CA VAL A 20 -7.73 -17.76 -5.16
C VAL A 20 -7.93 -17.80 -3.66
N ALA A 21 -6.92 -18.19 -2.90
CA ALA A 21 -6.87 -18.03 -1.45
C ALA A 21 -6.26 -16.66 -1.12
N VAL A 22 -7.06 -15.77 -0.55
CA VAL A 22 -6.60 -14.50 0.01
C VAL A 22 -6.25 -14.73 1.49
N ILE A 23 -4.96 -14.68 1.80
CA ILE A 23 -4.46 -14.88 3.18
C ILE A 23 -4.36 -13.53 3.88
N GLY A 24 -5.31 -13.29 4.79
CA GLY A 24 -5.53 -11.99 5.44
C GLY A 24 -6.75 -11.26 4.88
N TYR A 25 -7.46 -10.53 5.75
CA TYR A 25 -8.65 -9.74 5.39
C TYR A 25 -8.58 -8.36 6.07
N GLY A 26 -7.43 -7.68 5.86
CA GLY A 26 -7.18 -6.30 6.26
C GLY A 26 -7.50 -5.33 5.12
N SER A 27 -6.81 -4.18 5.09
CA SER A 27 -7.03 -3.12 4.10
C SER A 27 -6.96 -3.61 2.65
N GLN A 28 -5.89 -4.30 2.25
CA GLN A 28 -5.79 -4.86 0.90
C GLN A 28 -6.61 -6.15 0.75
N GLY A 29 -6.62 -7.02 1.78
CA GLY A 29 -7.27 -8.32 1.69
C GLY A 29 -8.77 -8.25 1.36
N HIS A 30 -9.52 -7.35 1.99
CA HIS A 30 -10.94 -7.17 1.67
C HIS A 30 -11.15 -6.65 0.25
N ALA A 31 -10.32 -5.72 -0.21
CA ALA A 31 -10.43 -5.14 -1.54
C ALA A 31 -10.11 -6.17 -2.64
N HIS A 32 -9.00 -6.91 -2.49
CA HIS A 32 -8.64 -7.96 -3.43
C HIS A 32 -9.72 -9.04 -3.50
N ALA A 33 -10.16 -9.57 -2.35
CA ALA A 33 -11.17 -10.62 -2.32
C ALA A 33 -12.49 -10.18 -2.98
N GLN A 34 -13.00 -9.00 -2.62
CA GLN A 34 -14.27 -8.50 -3.16
C GLN A 34 -14.18 -8.17 -4.65
N ASN A 35 -13.10 -7.49 -5.09
CA ASN A 35 -12.96 -7.12 -6.50
C ASN A 35 -12.81 -8.35 -7.39
N LEU A 36 -12.02 -9.36 -6.98
CA LEU A 36 -11.89 -10.62 -7.70
C LEU A 36 -13.22 -11.38 -7.80
N ARG A 37 -13.95 -11.50 -6.69
CA ARG A 37 -15.28 -12.13 -6.69
C ARG A 37 -16.22 -11.41 -7.65
N ASP A 38 -16.28 -10.08 -7.57
CA ASP A 38 -17.15 -9.26 -8.43
C ASP A 38 -16.71 -9.29 -9.90
N SER A 39 -15.46 -9.72 -10.17
CA SER A 39 -14.91 -10.02 -11.50
C SER A 39 -15.11 -11.48 -11.94
N GLY A 40 -15.82 -12.29 -11.14
CA GLY A 40 -16.18 -13.67 -11.49
C GLY A 40 -15.11 -14.72 -11.14
N VAL A 41 -14.17 -14.40 -10.24
CA VAL A 41 -13.13 -15.33 -9.78
C VAL A 41 -13.57 -15.99 -8.47
N ASN A 42 -13.30 -17.30 -8.32
CA ASN A 42 -13.55 -18.02 -7.08
C ASN A 42 -12.54 -17.59 -6.01
N VAL A 43 -13.03 -17.15 -4.86
CA VAL A 43 -12.20 -16.64 -3.76
C VAL A 43 -12.57 -17.34 -2.47
N VAL A 44 -11.56 -17.80 -1.74
CA VAL A 44 -11.63 -18.22 -0.34
C VAL A 44 -10.73 -17.33 0.51
N VAL A 45 -11.08 -17.12 1.77
CA VAL A 45 -10.29 -16.29 2.68
C VAL A 45 -9.62 -17.17 3.72
N GLY A 46 -8.29 -17.09 3.81
CA GLY A 46 -7.48 -17.80 4.80
C GLY A 46 -7.13 -16.89 5.98
N LEU A 47 -7.51 -17.27 7.19
CA LEU A 47 -7.26 -16.51 8.41
C LEU A 47 -6.73 -17.42 9.53
N TYR A 48 -6.03 -16.82 10.50
CA TYR A 48 -5.69 -17.51 11.74
C TYR A 48 -6.92 -17.68 12.63
N GLU A 49 -6.86 -18.64 13.50
CA GLU A 49 -7.93 -18.92 14.46
C GLU A 49 -8.24 -17.67 15.31
N ASN A 50 -9.51 -17.36 15.51
CA ASN A 50 -9.99 -16.17 16.24
C ASN A 50 -9.57 -14.81 15.64
N SER A 51 -9.30 -14.75 14.33
CA SER A 51 -9.05 -13.50 13.64
C SER A 51 -10.24 -12.54 13.76
N LYS A 52 -9.96 -11.29 14.16
CA LYS A 52 -10.98 -10.23 14.23
C LYS A 52 -11.66 -9.94 12.89
N SER A 53 -10.97 -10.24 11.78
CA SER A 53 -11.50 -10.02 10.42
C SER A 53 -12.43 -11.15 9.95
N ALA A 54 -12.51 -12.28 10.67
CA ALA A 54 -13.32 -13.43 10.25
C ALA A 54 -14.82 -13.11 10.14
N ALA A 55 -15.34 -12.33 11.08
CA ALA A 55 -16.75 -11.91 11.06
C ALA A 55 -17.05 -11.03 9.83
N ALA A 56 -16.17 -10.08 9.51
CA ALA A 56 -16.32 -9.20 8.35
C ALA A 56 -16.25 -10.01 7.03
N ALA A 57 -15.26 -10.89 6.87
CA ALA A 57 -15.14 -11.72 5.67
C ALA A 57 -16.36 -12.63 5.46
N LYS A 58 -16.92 -13.21 6.53
CA LYS A 58 -18.17 -14.01 6.46
C LYS A 58 -19.39 -13.14 6.12
N ALA A 59 -19.49 -11.93 6.68
CA ALA A 59 -20.58 -11.00 6.39
C ALA A 59 -20.55 -10.54 4.92
N ASP A 60 -19.35 -10.42 4.35
CA ASP A 60 -19.14 -10.13 2.92
C ASP A 60 -19.38 -11.35 2.02
N GLY A 61 -19.77 -12.52 2.58
CA GLY A 61 -20.16 -13.72 1.84
C GLY A 61 -19.03 -14.64 1.44
N PHE A 62 -17.84 -14.52 2.03
CA PHE A 62 -16.71 -15.40 1.74
C PHE A 62 -16.72 -16.67 2.60
N GLU A 63 -16.26 -17.78 1.99
CA GLU A 63 -15.84 -18.95 2.75
C GLU A 63 -14.55 -18.62 3.49
N VAL A 64 -14.57 -18.72 4.81
CA VAL A 64 -13.42 -18.43 5.69
C VAL A 64 -12.89 -19.72 6.27
N LEU A 65 -11.65 -20.03 5.96
CA LEU A 65 -10.91 -21.20 6.38
C LEU A 65 -9.70 -20.80 7.22
N ASN A 66 -9.11 -21.76 7.94
CA ASN A 66 -7.74 -21.56 8.43
C ASN A 66 -6.76 -21.50 7.25
N THR A 67 -5.58 -20.91 7.47
CA THR A 67 -4.61 -20.69 6.38
C THR A 67 -4.22 -21.98 5.65
N PRO A 68 -3.85 -23.11 6.34
CA PRO A 68 -3.50 -24.34 5.65
C PRO A 68 -4.62 -24.90 4.76
N ASP A 69 -5.87 -24.87 5.23
CA ASP A 69 -6.99 -25.43 4.49
C ASP A 69 -7.39 -24.52 3.30
N ALA A 70 -7.25 -23.20 3.45
CA ALA A 70 -7.42 -22.27 2.35
C ALA A 70 -6.40 -22.52 1.23
N VAL A 71 -5.12 -22.71 1.57
CA VAL A 71 -4.05 -23.02 0.62
C VAL A 71 -4.26 -24.35 -0.08
N LYS A 72 -4.64 -25.41 0.65
CA LYS A 72 -4.93 -26.74 0.06
C LYS A 72 -6.02 -26.70 -1.00
N LYS A 73 -7.01 -25.81 -0.81
CA LYS A 73 -8.17 -25.64 -1.71
C LYS A 73 -7.85 -24.77 -2.93
N ALA A 74 -6.77 -23.99 -2.88
CA ALA A 74 -6.45 -22.98 -3.87
C ALA A 74 -5.52 -23.47 -4.97
N ASP A 75 -5.56 -22.76 -6.10
CA ASP A 75 -4.61 -22.80 -7.20
C ASP A 75 -3.68 -21.57 -7.15
N TRP A 76 -4.12 -20.52 -6.46
CA TRP A 76 -3.44 -19.25 -6.29
C TRP A 76 -3.50 -18.79 -4.83
N VAL A 77 -2.36 -18.40 -4.26
CA VAL A 77 -2.27 -17.86 -2.90
C VAL A 77 -1.81 -16.41 -2.96
N MET A 78 -2.63 -15.49 -2.46
CA MET A 78 -2.31 -14.07 -2.30
C MET A 78 -2.05 -13.77 -0.82
N MET A 79 -0.81 -13.40 -0.50
CA MET A 79 -0.37 -13.07 0.86
C MET A 79 -0.66 -11.60 1.16
N LEU A 80 -1.69 -11.32 2.00
CA LEU A 80 -2.13 -9.96 2.38
C LEU A 80 -2.19 -9.79 3.90
N VAL A 81 -1.16 -10.25 4.55
CA VAL A 81 -0.91 -10.07 5.98
C VAL A 81 0.27 -9.11 6.19
N ASN A 82 0.40 -8.56 7.38
CA ASN A 82 1.49 -7.64 7.70
C ASN A 82 2.86 -8.27 7.47
N ASP A 83 3.79 -7.52 6.92
CA ASP A 83 5.12 -7.99 6.52
C ASP A 83 5.88 -8.71 7.64
N GLU A 84 5.84 -8.15 8.84
CA GLU A 84 6.53 -8.70 10.02
C GLU A 84 5.95 -10.02 10.55
N LYS A 85 4.76 -10.40 10.09
CA LYS A 85 4.10 -11.67 10.44
C LYS A 85 4.08 -12.66 9.28
N MET A 86 4.33 -12.17 8.09
CA MET A 86 4.11 -12.91 6.84
C MET A 86 4.98 -14.16 6.78
N ARG A 87 6.26 -14.07 7.19
CA ARG A 87 7.17 -15.21 7.26
C ARG A 87 6.62 -16.33 8.13
N SER A 88 6.18 -16.01 9.35
CA SER A 88 5.63 -17.01 10.27
C SER A 88 4.37 -17.68 9.72
N ILE A 89 3.48 -16.91 9.09
CA ILE A 89 2.26 -17.44 8.47
C ILE A 89 2.61 -18.31 7.27
N TYR A 90 3.59 -17.90 6.46
CA TYR A 90 4.08 -18.68 5.34
C TYR A 90 4.67 -20.02 5.78
N GLU A 91 5.58 -20.01 6.76
CA GLU A 91 6.23 -21.22 7.26
C GLU A 91 5.25 -22.20 7.91
N ASN A 92 4.26 -21.70 8.66
CA ASN A 92 3.36 -22.56 9.44
C ASN A 92 2.07 -22.96 8.69
N GLY A 93 1.71 -22.30 7.60
CA GLY A 93 0.43 -22.55 6.97
C GLY A 93 0.42 -22.58 5.43
N VAL A 94 1.44 -22.04 4.77
CA VAL A 94 1.44 -21.92 3.32
C VAL A 94 2.46 -22.87 2.68
N ARG A 95 3.73 -22.80 3.06
CA ARG A 95 4.85 -23.47 2.40
C ARG A 95 4.59 -24.95 2.12
N ASP A 96 4.23 -25.69 3.13
CA ASP A 96 4.08 -27.16 3.05
C ASP A 96 2.77 -27.61 2.35
N ASN A 97 1.91 -26.67 2.01
CA ASN A 97 0.66 -26.89 1.27
C ASN A 97 0.71 -26.40 -0.18
N LEU A 98 1.83 -25.78 -0.60
CA LEU A 98 2.05 -25.40 -2.00
C LEU A 98 2.23 -26.64 -2.88
N LYS A 99 1.72 -26.57 -4.11
CA LYS A 99 1.78 -27.65 -5.10
C LYS A 99 2.39 -27.13 -6.40
N PRO A 100 3.02 -27.97 -7.20
CA PRO A 100 3.49 -27.60 -8.55
C PRO A 100 2.38 -26.95 -9.38
N GLY A 101 2.72 -25.86 -10.06
CA GLY A 101 1.78 -25.09 -10.89
C GLY A 101 0.96 -24.04 -10.16
N MET A 102 1.00 -23.98 -8.82
CA MET A 102 0.36 -22.89 -8.08
C MET A 102 1.09 -21.56 -8.29
N THR A 103 0.37 -20.48 -8.08
CA THR A 103 0.94 -19.12 -8.02
C THR A 103 0.91 -18.60 -6.59
N LEU A 104 2.08 -18.23 -6.07
CA LEU A 104 2.24 -17.51 -4.80
C LEU A 104 2.44 -16.02 -5.13
N SER A 105 1.64 -15.16 -4.52
CA SER A 105 1.65 -13.74 -4.85
C SER A 105 1.63 -12.84 -3.63
N PHE A 106 2.09 -11.61 -3.84
CA PHE A 106 2.28 -10.59 -2.83
C PHE A 106 1.76 -9.24 -3.36
N ALA A 107 1.33 -8.33 -2.48
CA ALA A 107 1.00 -6.96 -2.85
C ALA A 107 2.14 -5.97 -2.62
N HIS A 108 3.23 -6.43 -2.00
CA HIS A 108 4.46 -5.70 -1.74
C HIS A 108 5.64 -6.68 -1.70
N GLY A 109 6.79 -6.25 -2.17
CA GLY A 109 7.92 -7.16 -2.36
C GLY A 109 8.77 -7.46 -1.13
N PHE A 110 8.53 -6.84 0.03
CA PHE A 110 9.36 -6.87 1.24
C PHE A 110 9.90 -8.27 1.59
N ASN A 111 9.02 -9.22 1.81
CA ASN A 111 9.40 -10.54 2.29
C ASN A 111 10.21 -11.37 1.28
N VAL A 112 9.98 -11.16 -0.02
CA VAL A 112 10.73 -11.84 -1.09
C VAL A 112 12.06 -11.13 -1.34
N HIS A 113 12.05 -9.80 -1.43
CA HIS A 113 13.24 -9.00 -1.70
C HIS A 113 14.30 -9.16 -0.60
N PHE A 114 13.89 -9.07 0.66
CA PHE A 114 14.81 -9.24 1.81
C PHE A 114 15.02 -10.71 2.22
N LYS A 115 14.51 -11.67 1.42
CA LYS A 115 14.69 -13.11 1.62
C LYS A 115 14.15 -13.65 2.96
N GLU A 116 13.16 -12.98 3.52
CA GLU A 116 12.40 -13.50 4.66
C GLU A 116 11.52 -14.69 4.24
N ILE A 117 11.06 -14.69 2.98
CA ILE A 117 10.39 -15.82 2.33
C ILE A 117 11.18 -16.21 1.08
N VAL A 118 11.55 -17.49 1.01
CA VAL A 118 12.15 -18.10 -0.18
C VAL A 118 11.17 -19.17 -0.68
N PRO A 119 10.39 -18.87 -1.72
CA PRO A 119 9.43 -19.82 -2.28
C PRO A 119 10.14 -21.00 -2.95
N PRO A 120 9.48 -22.21 -3.01
CA PRO A 120 10.02 -23.34 -3.76
C PRO A 120 10.00 -23.06 -5.27
N ASP A 121 10.89 -23.69 -6.02
CA ASP A 121 11.11 -23.48 -7.46
C ASP A 121 9.95 -23.93 -8.36
N PHE A 122 9.06 -24.76 -7.84
CA PHE A 122 7.94 -25.34 -8.58
C PHE A 122 6.66 -24.46 -8.61
N VAL A 123 6.67 -23.26 -8.03
CA VAL A 123 5.55 -22.31 -8.06
C VAL A 123 5.90 -21.05 -8.84
N ASN A 124 4.89 -20.37 -9.38
CA ASN A 124 5.07 -18.99 -9.82
C ASN A 124 5.18 -18.07 -8.61
N VAL A 125 6.01 -17.04 -8.70
CA VAL A 125 6.10 -15.98 -7.68
C VAL A 125 5.90 -14.65 -8.36
N VAL A 126 4.78 -13.99 -8.05
CA VAL A 126 4.39 -12.74 -8.69
C VAL A 126 4.03 -11.68 -7.65
N MET A 127 4.10 -10.44 -8.04
CA MET A 127 3.63 -9.32 -7.24
C MET A 127 2.54 -8.56 -8.00
N ILE A 128 1.47 -8.22 -7.31
CA ILE A 128 0.40 -7.34 -7.78
C ILE A 128 0.19 -6.27 -6.71
N ALA A 129 0.76 -5.10 -6.93
CA ALA A 129 0.86 -4.00 -5.97
C ALA A 129 0.01 -2.80 -6.39
N PRO A 130 -1.27 -2.71 -5.99
CA PRO A 130 -2.08 -1.51 -6.20
C PRO A 130 -1.45 -0.31 -5.48
N LYS A 131 -1.30 0.82 -6.19
CA LYS A 131 -0.73 2.05 -5.61
C LYS A 131 -1.81 2.92 -4.99
N GLY A 132 -2.35 2.42 -3.88
CA GLY A 132 -3.36 3.07 -3.06
C GLY A 132 -3.86 2.21 -1.90
N PRO A 133 -4.42 2.81 -0.86
CA PRO A 133 -5.02 2.08 0.26
C PRO A 133 -6.14 1.14 -0.19
N GLY A 134 -6.31 0.01 0.49
CA GLY A 134 -7.28 -1.01 0.08
C GLY A 134 -8.73 -0.50 -0.02
N HIS A 135 -9.17 0.36 0.90
CA HIS A 135 -10.52 0.97 0.78
C HIS A 135 -10.68 1.82 -0.48
N THR A 136 -9.61 2.49 -0.95
CA THR A 136 -9.62 3.21 -2.22
C THR A 136 -9.62 2.25 -3.42
N VAL A 137 -8.85 1.16 -3.35
CA VAL A 137 -8.88 0.10 -4.38
C VAL A 137 -10.30 -0.45 -4.54
N ARG A 138 -11.01 -0.67 -3.42
CA ARG A 138 -12.41 -1.14 -3.45
C ARG A 138 -13.38 -0.08 -3.97
N SER A 139 -13.34 1.14 -3.44
CA SER A 139 -14.28 2.20 -3.83
C SER A 139 -14.14 2.58 -5.31
N GLN A 140 -12.92 2.73 -5.80
CA GLN A 140 -12.66 3.02 -7.21
C GLN A 140 -13.14 1.88 -8.13
N PHE A 141 -13.01 0.62 -7.70
CA PHE A 141 -13.54 -0.50 -8.46
C PHE A 141 -15.07 -0.44 -8.58
N VAL A 142 -15.77 -0.19 -7.46
CA VAL A 142 -17.24 -0.07 -7.42
C VAL A 142 -17.75 1.09 -8.29
N GLU A 143 -17.00 2.19 -8.33
CA GLU A 143 -17.29 3.34 -9.19
C GLU A 143 -17.01 3.09 -10.69
N GLY A 144 -16.58 1.90 -11.08
CA GLY A 144 -16.21 1.58 -12.47
C GLY A 144 -14.85 2.16 -12.89
N LYS A 145 -14.11 2.73 -11.95
CA LYS A 145 -12.74 3.22 -12.10
C LYS A 145 -11.73 2.16 -11.67
N GLY A 146 -10.47 2.53 -11.51
CA GLY A 146 -9.41 1.66 -11.02
C GLY A 146 -8.33 2.44 -10.29
N VAL A 147 -7.47 1.72 -9.57
CA VAL A 147 -6.23 2.24 -8.99
C VAL A 147 -5.07 1.68 -9.81
N PRO A 148 -4.08 2.50 -10.20
CA PRO A 148 -2.88 1.99 -10.90
C PRO A 148 -2.20 0.89 -10.10
N CYS A 149 -1.67 -0.11 -10.79
CA CYS A 149 -1.05 -1.27 -10.17
C CYS A 149 0.33 -1.54 -10.77
N LEU A 150 1.29 -1.92 -9.94
CA LEU A 150 2.56 -2.48 -10.38
C LEU A 150 2.45 -4.00 -10.43
N VAL A 151 3.06 -4.63 -11.44
CA VAL A 151 3.17 -6.08 -11.53
C VAL A 151 4.63 -6.47 -11.75
N ALA A 152 5.04 -7.57 -11.12
CA ALA A 152 6.37 -8.13 -11.29
C ALA A 152 6.33 -9.66 -11.21
N VAL A 153 7.24 -10.30 -11.94
CA VAL A 153 7.48 -11.74 -11.87
C VAL A 153 8.86 -11.97 -11.27
N GLN A 154 8.92 -12.64 -10.12
CA GLN A 154 10.16 -13.06 -9.49
C GLN A 154 10.57 -14.47 -9.96
N GLN A 155 9.57 -15.33 -10.19
CA GLN A 155 9.76 -16.72 -10.59
C GLN A 155 8.62 -17.15 -11.50
N ASP A 156 8.95 -17.75 -12.63
CA ASP A 156 8.00 -18.25 -13.63
C ASP A 156 8.20 -19.76 -13.82
N ALA A 157 7.51 -20.56 -13.02
CA ALA A 157 7.57 -22.02 -13.11
C ALA A 157 6.66 -22.58 -14.21
N SER A 158 5.64 -21.81 -14.62
CA SER A 158 4.64 -22.25 -15.61
C SER A 158 4.92 -21.77 -17.03
N GLY A 159 5.76 -20.73 -17.21
CA GLY A 159 6.03 -20.06 -18.49
C GLY A 159 4.99 -18.99 -18.86
N ASN A 160 3.99 -18.72 -17.98
CA ASN A 160 2.95 -17.71 -18.22
C ASN A 160 2.61 -16.86 -16.99
N ALA A 161 3.55 -16.74 -16.05
CA ALA A 161 3.33 -16.03 -14.79
C ALA A 161 2.96 -14.54 -14.98
N MET A 162 3.52 -13.87 -15.98
CA MET A 162 3.16 -12.47 -16.29
C MET A 162 1.71 -12.35 -16.79
N GLU A 163 1.26 -13.25 -17.65
CA GLU A 163 -0.13 -13.23 -18.14
C GLU A 163 -1.12 -13.44 -16.98
N LEU A 164 -0.79 -14.35 -16.07
CA LEU A 164 -1.57 -14.60 -14.86
C LEU A 164 -1.58 -13.37 -13.95
N ALA A 165 -0.44 -12.71 -13.72
CA ALA A 165 -0.35 -11.48 -12.91
C ALA A 165 -1.18 -10.34 -13.52
N LEU A 166 -1.14 -10.16 -14.83
CA LEU A 166 -1.95 -9.18 -15.56
C LEU A 166 -3.46 -9.49 -15.45
N ALA A 167 -3.84 -10.76 -15.56
CA ALA A 167 -5.23 -11.19 -15.38
C ALA A 167 -5.73 -10.85 -13.96
N TYR A 168 -4.91 -11.12 -12.93
CA TYR A 168 -5.23 -10.78 -11.55
C TYR A 168 -5.38 -9.27 -11.36
N ALA A 169 -4.43 -8.47 -11.84
CA ALA A 169 -4.49 -7.00 -11.76
C ALA A 169 -5.73 -6.43 -12.47
N ALA A 170 -6.12 -7.00 -13.63
CA ALA A 170 -7.37 -6.65 -14.30
C ALA A 170 -8.60 -7.01 -13.46
N GLY A 171 -8.59 -8.17 -12.80
CA GLY A 171 -9.62 -8.58 -11.83
C GLY A 171 -9.78 -7.62 -10.66
N LEU A 172 -8.72 -6.91 -10.28
CA LEU A 172 -8.79 -5.82 -9.29
C LEU A 172 -9.32 -4.49 -9.86
N GLY A 173 -9.47 -4.38 -11.18
CA GLY A 173 -9.88 -3.16 -11.88
C GLY A 173 -8.71 -2.28 -12.34
N ALA A 174 -7.46 -2.67 -12.11
CA ALA A 174 -6.29 -1.85 -12.44
C ALA A 174 -6.11 -1.61 -13.95
N GLY A 175 -6.54 -2.55 -14.79
CA GLY A 175 -6.49 -2.40 -16.24
C GLY A 175 -7.33 -1.25 -16.80
N ARG A 176 -8.24 -0.67 -16.01
CA ARG A 176 -9.01 0.54 -16.35
C ARG A 176 -8.17 1.82 -16.26
N THR A 177 -7.10 1.79 -15.47
CA THR A 177 -6.24 2.96 -15.17
C THR A 177 -4.82 2.78 -15.70
N GLY A 178 -4.28 1.58 -15.58
CA GLY A 178 -2.97 1.20 -16.08
C GLY A 178 -2.23 0.28 -15.11
N ILE A 179 -1.54 -0.70 -15.69
CA ILE A 179 -0.70 -1.67 -14.98
C ILE A 179 0.71 -1.48 -15.50
N LEU A 180 1.66 -1.22 -14.61
CA LEU A 180 3.05 -0.98 -14.95
C LEU A 180 3.89 -2.19 -14.58
N GLU A 181 4.71 -2.66 -15.50
CA GLU A 181 5.69 -3.73 -15.24
C GLU A 181 6.90 -3.17 -14.48
N THR A 182 7.30 -3.89 -13.43
CA THR A 182 8.43 -3.56 -12.57
C THR A 182 9.16 -4.83 -12.09
N THR A 183 10.01 -4.72 -11.08
CA THR A 183 10.66 -5.83 -10.38
C THR A 183 10.34 -5.80 -8.89
N PHE A 184 10.47 -6.94 -8.20
CA PHE A 184 10.33 -6.98 -6.73
C PHE A 184 11.29 -6.00 -6.04
N LYS A 185 12.52 -5.90 -6.53
CA LYS A 185 13.51 -4.96 -6.01
C LYS A 185 13.05 -3.51 -6.17
N GLU A 186 12.71 -3.11 -7.38
CA GLU A 186 12.34 -1.72 -7.69
C GLU A 186 11.10 -1.30 -6.91
N GLU A 187 10.06 -2.13 -6.92
CA GLU A 187 8.83 -1.84 -6.16
C GLU A 187 9.11 -1.72 -4.67
N THR A 188 9.81 -2.69 -4.07
CA THR A 188 10.09 -2.68 -2.62
C THR A 188 10.90 -1.46 -2.20
N GLU A 189 11.97 -1.15 -2.91
CA GLU A 189 12.86 -0.05 -2.56
C GLU A 189 12.18 1.32 -2.76
N THR A 190 11.43 1.48 -3.84
CA THR A 190 10.75 2.76 -4.14
C THR A 190 9.51 2.98 -3.27
N ASP A 191 8.77 1.93 -2.94
CA ASP A 191 7.60 2.00 -2.06
C ASP A 191 8.01 2.37 -0.63
N LEU A 192 8.98 1.64 -0.04
CA LEU A 192 9.53 1.95 1.27
C LEU A 192 10.14 3.35 1.34
N PHE A 193 10.85 3.78 0.30
CA PHE A 193 11.38 5.14 0.23
C PHE A 193 10.25 6.17 0.15
N GLY A 194 9.26 5.95 -0.70
CA GLY A 194 8.11 6.81 -0.86
C GLY A 194 7.34 7.01 0.44
N GLU A 195 7.09 5.93 1.19
CA GLU A 195 6.42 5.98 2.48
C GLU A 195 7.23 6.76 3.53
N GLN A 196 8.55 6.55 3.59
CA GLN A 196 9.40 7.18 4.61
C GLN A 196 9.72 8.63 4.28
N ALA A 197 10.18 8.92 3.06
CA ALA A 197 10.69 10.24 2.69
C ALA A 197 9.63 11.20 2.16
N GLY A 198 8.52 10.69 1.63
CA GLY A 198 7.50 11.50 0.94
C GLY A 198 6.11 11.33 1.54
N LEU A 199 5.43 10.24 1.18
CA LEU A 199 3.98 10.05 1.31
C LEU A 199 3.46 10.04 2.76
N CYS A 200 4.22 9.48 3.68
CA CYS A 200 3.83 9.36 5.08
C CYS A 200 4.81 10.13 6.00
N GLY A 201 6.07 9.71 6.07
CA GLY A 201 7.02 10.30 6.99
C GLY A 201 7.31 11.77 6.70
N GLY A 202 7.78 12.09 5.49
CA GLY A 202 8.17 13.45 5.11
C GLY A 202 7.01 14.44 5.16
N VAL A 203 5.88 14.12 4.52
CA VAL A 203 4.73 15.04 4.48
C VAL A 203 4.09 15.23 5.85
N SER A 204 3.99 14.17 6.67
CA SER A 204 3.44 14.31 8.03
C SER A 204 4.30 15.18 8.92
N ALA A 205 5.63 15.04 8.85
CA ALA A 205 6.57 15.87 9.59
C ALA A 205 6.50 17.34 9.16
N LEU A 206 6.38 17.62 7.85
CA LEU A 206 6.21 18.96 7.31
C LEU A 206 4.92 19.62 7.81
N MET A 207 3.80 18.91 7.73
CA MET A 207 2.50 19.38 8.21
C MET A 207 2.52 19.68 9.70
N GLN A 208 3.09 18.78 10.51
CA GLN A 208 3.18 18.94 11.95
C GLN A 208 4.06 20.15 12.31
N ALA A 209 5.25 20.28 11.71
CA ALA A 209 6.15 21.40 11.96
C ALA A 209 5.50 22.74 11.58
N GLY A 210 4.75 22.81 10.47
CA GLY A 210 4.00 24.00 10.10
C GLY A 210 2.93 24.37 11.13
N PHE A 211 2.14 23.38 11.56
CA PHE A 211 1.13 23.56 12.61
C PHE A 211 1.75 24.07 13.92
N GLU A 212 2.79 23.41 14.42
CA GLU A 212 3.48 23.77 15.64
C GLU A 212 4.04 25.21 15.55
N THR A 213 4.69 25.56 14.45
CA THR A 213 5.26 26.91 14.23
C THR A 213 4.21 28.00 14.33
N LEU A 214 3.03 27.80 13.73
CA LEU A 214 1.95 28.77 13.82
C LEU A 214 1.35 28.88 15.23
N VAL A 215 1.14 27.76 15.90
CA VAL A 215 0.60 27.75 17.26
C VAL A 215 1.58 28.39 18.26
N GLU A 216 2.86 28.08 18.15
CA GLU A 216 3.93 28.72 18.98
C GLU A 216 4.03 30.23 18.76
N ALA A 217 3.74 30.69 17.54
CA ALA A 217 3.65 32.13 17.23
C ALA A 217 2.36 32.80 17.74
N GLY A 218 1.45 32.05 18.41
CA GLY A 218 0.23 32.54 19.00
C GLY A 218 -0.99 32.57 18.10
N TYR A 219 -0.93 31.94 16.91
CA TYR A 219 -2.10 31.77 16.06
C TYR A 219 -3.03 30.69 16.62
N LYS A 220 -4.33 30.77 16.24
CA LYS A 220 -5.33 29.81 16.66
C LYS A 220 -5.03 28.44 16.07
N PRO A 221 -5.07 27.35 16.88
CA PRO A 221 -4.80 26.00 16.40
C PRO A 221 -5.72 25.57 15.25
N GLU A 222 -6.98 26.04 15.24
CA GLU A 222 -7.93 25.75 14.15
C GLU A 222 -7.46 26.35 12.83
N SER A 223 -6.96 27.59 12.83
CA SER A 223 -6.40 28.24 11.64
C SER A 223 -5.15 27.51 11.17
N ALA A 224 -4.23 27.16 12.09
CA ALA A 224 -3.03 26.40 11.78
C ALA A 224 -3.36 25.02 11.17
N TYR A 225 -4.43 24.37 11.65
CA TYR A 225 -4.88 23.10 11.11
C TYR A 225 -5.40 23.22 9.66
N PHE A 226 -6.19 24.25 9.38
CA PHE A 226 -6.68 24.48 8.02
C PHE A 226 -5.52 24.74 7.05
N GLU A 227 -4.63 25.65 7.39
CA GLU A 227 -3.51 26.06 6.53
C GLU A 227 -2.48 24.95 6.29
N CYS A 228 -2.11 24.19 7.32
CA CYS A 228 -1.01 23.24 7.22
C CYS A 228 -1.46 21.79 6.92
N ILE A 229 -2.73 21.44 7.19
CA ILE A 229 -3.18 20.05 7.06
C ILE A 229 -4.35 19.94 6.07
N HIS A 230 -5.45 20.63 6.35
CA HIS A 230 -6.67 20.40 5.61
C HIS A 230 -6.55 20.80 4.12
N GLU A 231 -6.01 21.97 3.85
CA GLU A 231 -5.86 22.51 2.50
C GLU A 231 -4.81 21.74 1.66
N MET A 232 -3.87 21.06 2.31
CA MET A 232 -2.83 20.27 1.62
C MET A 232 -3.43 19.31 0.59
N LYS A 233 -4.56 18.66 0.91
CA LYS A 233 -5.23 17.75 -0.01
C LYS A 233 -5.62 18.44 -1.32
N LEU A 234 -6.15 19.66 -1.25
CA LEU A 234 -6.61 20.40 -2.43
C LEU A 234 -5.45 20.77 -3.35
N ILE A 235 -4.30 21.13 -2.76
CA ILE A 235 -3.07 21.42 -3.51
C ILE A 235 -2.50 20.14 -4.15
N ILE A 236 -2.46 19.04 -3.42
CA ILE A 236 -1.99 17.75 -3.95
C ILE A 236 -2.90 17.24 -5.07
N ASP A 237 -4.22 17.41 -4.96
CA ASP A 237 -5.17 17.07 -6.03
C ASP A 237 -4.85 17.80 -7.34
N LEU A 238 -4.44 19.10 -7.28
CA LEU A 238 -3.99 19.86 -8.46
C LEU A 238 -2.71 19.27 -9.06
N VAL A 239 -1.74 18.91 -8.22
CA VAL A 239 -0.49 18.28 -8.67
C VAL A 239 -0.77 16.94 -9.36
N VAL A 240 -1.62 16.09 -8.77
CA VAL A 240 -2.02 14.79 -9.35
C VAL A 240 -2.75 14.98 -10.68
N LYS A 241 -3.61 16.00 -10.78
CA LYS A 241 -4.41 16.27 -11.98
C LYS A 241 -3.59 16.77 -13.16
N GLY A 242 -2.59 17.62 -12.94
CA GLY A 242 -1.91 18.30 -14.05
C GLY A 242 -0.44 18.66 -13.80
N GLY A 243 0.18 18.09 -12.75
CA GLY A 243 1.57 18.36 -12.39
C GLY A 243 1.78 19.70 -11.68
N PHE A 244 3.02 19.98 -11.31
CA PHE A 244 3.39 21.22 -10.61
C PHE A 244 3.04 22.49 -11.39
N SER A 245 3.18 22.47 -12.72
CA SER A 245 2.83 23.63 -13.54
C SER A 245 1.35 23.97 -13.47
N PHE A 246 0.47 22.95 -13.45
CA PHE A 246 -0.96 23.15 -13.31
C PHE A 246 -1.34 23.61 -11.90
N MET A 247 -0.71 23.07 -10.88
CA MET A 247 -0.90 23.51 -9.50
C MET A 247 -0.54 25.00 -9.38
N ARG A 248 0.65 25.41 -9.85
CA ARG A 248 1.11 26.81 -9.83
C ARG A 248 0.20 27.74 -10.61
N TYR A 249 -0.25 27.35 -11.80
CA TYR A 249 -1.24 28.10 -12.56
C TYR A 249 -2.57 28.33 -11.81
N SER A 250 -2.91 27.38 -10.91
CA SER A 250 -4.21 27.40 -10.20
C SER A 250 -4.18 28.16 -8.88
N ILE A 251 -3.02 28.57 -8.39
CA ILE A 251 -2.83 29.35 -7.16
C ILE A 251 -2.54 30.83 -7.48
N SER A 252 -2.44 31.69 -6.48
CA SER A 252 -2.09 33.10 -6.67
C SER A 252 -0.60 33.29 -6.96
N ASP A 253 -0.25 34.36 -7.66
CA ASP A 253 1.15 34.75 -7.90
C ASP A 253 1.94 34.90 -6.61
N THR A 254 1.29 35.32 -5.52
CA THR A 254 1.90 35.45 -4.19
C THR A 254 2.29 34.07 -3.64
N ALA A 255 1.41 33.07 -3.78
CA ALA A 255 1.68 31.70 -3.35
C ALA A 255 2.77 31.05 -4.22
N GLU A 256 2.71 31.24 -5.54
CA GLU A 256 3.73 30.76 -6.47
C GLU A 256 5.11 31.38 -6.19
N TYR A 257 5.16 32.69 -5.91
CA TYR A 257 6.39 33.36 -5.49
C TYR A 257 6.96 32.75 -4.20
N GLY A 258 6.11 32.49 -3.21
CA GLY A 258 6.48 31.81 -1.97
C GLY A 258 7.03 30.40 -2.19
N ASP A 259 6.39 29.60 -3.05
CA ASP A 259 6.83 28.26 -3.45
C ASP A 259 8.28 28.30 -3.95
N TYR A 260 8.57 29.13 -4.95
CA TYR A 260 9.93 29.23 -5.52
C TYR A 260 10.99 29.71 -4.53
N ASN A 261 10.65 30.66 -3.66
CA ASN A 261 11.64 31.32 -2.79
C ASN A 261 11.82 30.63 -1.43
N THR A 262 10.79 29.93 -0.92
CA THR A 262 10.81 29.36 0.43
C THR A 262 11.00 27.85 0.40
N GLY A 263 10.50 27.12 -0.59
CA GLY A 263 10.59 25.67 -0.66
C GLY A 263 12.02 25.15 -0.50
N HIS A 264 12.98 25.75 -1.20
CA HIS A 264 14.40 25.36 -1.14
C HIS A 264 15.09 25.69 0.20
N ARG A 265 14.52 26.58 1.02
CA ARG A 265 15.02 26.86 2.36
C ARG A 265 14.62 25.79 3.36
N LEU A 266 13.52 25.09 3.10
CA LEU A 266 13.00 24.00 3.93
C LEU A 266 13.59 22.66 3.50
N ILE A 267 13.54 22.37 2.19
CA ILE A 267 14.13 21.16 1.59
C ILE A 267 15.51 21.51 1.03
N THR A 268 16.49 21.45 1.90
CA THR A 268 17.88 21.82 1.62
C THR A 268 18.70 20.65 1.06
N ASP A 269 19.96 20.91 0.68
CA ASP A 269 20.89 19.84 0.30
C ASP A 269 21.13 18.85 1.44
N ALA A 270 21.08 19.29 2.70
CA ALA A 270 21.15 18.40 3.87
C ALA A 270 19.92 17.47 3.94
N THR A 271 18.71 17.98 3.71
CA THR A 271 17.51 17.15 3.62
C THR A 271 17.64 16.11 2.51
N LYS A 272 18.13 16.52 1.34
CA LYS A 272 18.36 15.60 0.21
C LYS A 272 19.45 14.56 0.50
N ALA A 273 20.48 14.93 1.24
CA ALA A 273 21.52 13.98 1.69
C ALA A 273 20.92 12.93 2.65
N GLU A 274 20.04 13.34 3.58
CA GLU A 274 19.33 12.41 4.46
C GLU A 274 18.40 11.47 3.67
N MET A 275 17.67 11.96 2.67
CA MET A 275 16.87 11.12 1.78
C MET A 275 17.73 10.05 1.07
N LYS A 276 18.95 10.38 0.65
CA LYS A 276 19.89 9.40 0.09
C LYS A 276 20.33 8.37 1.11
N GLN A 277 20.55 8.77 2.37
CA GLN A 277 20.87 7.85 3.46
C GLN A 277 19.71 6.90 3.75
N VAL A 278 18.49 7.41 3.84
CA VAL A 278 17.26 6.60 3.99
C VAL A 278 17.15 5.56 2.86
N LEU A 279 17.36 5.97 1.60
CA LEU A 279 17.36 5.04 0.47
C LEU A 279 18.45 3.97 0.60
N ALA A 280 19.67 4.36 1.00
CA ALA A 280 20.76 3.41 1.20
C ALA A 280 20.46 2.39 2.30
N GLU A 281 19.83 2.81 3.42
CA GLU A 281 19.40 1.91 4.50
C GLU A 281 18.28 0.95 4.09
N ILE A 282 17.44 1.35 3.13
CA ILE A 282 16.45 0.45 2.51
C ILE A 282 17.18 -0.57 1.63
N GLN A 283 18.06 -0.12 0.73
CA GLN A 283 18.74 -0.95 -0.26
C GLN A 283 19.64 -2.01 0.37
N ASP A 284 20.33 -1.68 1.46
CA ASP A 284 21.21 -2.61 2.18
C ASP A 284 20.48 -3.50 3.20
N GLY A 285 19.13 -3.32 3.35
CA GLY A 285 18.29 -4.05 4.27
C GLY A 285 18.38 -3.60 5.74
N THR A 286 19.08 -2.53 6.04
CA THR A 286 19.18 -2.00 7.42
C THR A 286 17.82 -1.63 7.98
N PHE A 287 16.96 -0.97 7.19
CA PHE A 287 15.60 -0.66 7.60
C PHE A 287 14.79 -1.92 7.89
N ALA A 288 14.83 -2.91 6.99
CA ALA A 288 14.10 -4.17 7.16
C ALA A 288 14.51 -4.90 8.45
N ARG A 289 15.82 -5.03 8.69
CA ARG A 289 16.34 -5.63 9.94
C ARG A 289 15.90 -4.89 11.20
N LYS A 290 15.95 -3.55 11.18
CA LYS A 290 15.48 -2.71 12.31
C LYS A 290 13.99 -2.95 12.59
N TRP A 291 13.15 -2.96 11.54
CA TRP A 291 11.71 -3.15 11.68
C TRP A 291 11.36 -4.55 12.18
N LEU A 292 11.95 -5.58 11.62
CA LEU A 292 11.73 -6.96 12.06
C LEU A 292 12.18 -7.19 13.51
N LYS A 293 13.34 -6.59 13.90
CA LYS A 293 13.80 -6.64 15.28
C LYS A 293 12.84 -5.92 16.24
N GLU A 294 12.39 -4.72 15.90
CA GLU A 294 11.41 -3.96 16.70
C GLU A 294 10.13 -4.79 16.96
N ASN A 295 9.69 -5.54 15.93
CA ASN A 295 8.55 -6.43 16.07
C ASN A 295 8.84 -7.64 16.96
N ALA A 296 10.00 -8.27 16.82
CA ALA A 296 10.42 -9.39 17.65
C ALA A 296 10.55 -8.98 19.13
N ASP A 297 10.98 -7.74 19.40
CA ASP A 297 11.12 -7.17 20.75
C ASP A 297 9.75 -6.69 21.35
N GLY A 298 8.62 -6.85 20.64
CA GLY A 298 7.28 -6.50 21.10
C GLY A 298 6.87 -5.04 20.81
N ARG A 299 7.54 -4.36 19.91
CA ARG A 299 7.24 -2.99 19.42
C ARG A 299 7.32 -1.88 20.47
N PRO A 300 8.37 -1.83 21.30
CA PRO A 300 8.43 -0.84 22.39
C PRO A 300 8.50 0.60 21.88
N LEU A 301 9.36 0.88 20.87
CA LEU A 301 9.51 2.21 20.30
C LEU A 301 8.27 2.60 19.47
N PHE A 302 7.82 1.71 18.59
CA PHE A 302 6.66 1.96 17.74
C PHE A 302 5.38 2.22 18.54
N SER A 303 5.14 1.48 19.61
CA SER A 303 3.99 1.69 20.49
C SER A 303 4.07 3.04 21.21
N LYS A 304 5.26 3.41 21.72
CA LYS A 304 5.49 4.71 22.35
C LYS A 304 5.25 5.88 21.40
N GLN A 305 5.78 5.79 20.19
CA GLN A 305 5.60 6.82 19.16
C GLN A 305 4.14 6.96 18.75
N ARG A 306 3.43 5.83 18.58
CA ARG A 306 2.00 5.82 18.26
C ARG A 306 1.15 6.52 19.31
N GLU A 307 1.41 6.28 20.59
CA GLU A 307 0.67 6.94 21.66
C GLU A 307 1.00 8.43 21.74
N ALA A 308 2.27 8.82 21.58
CA ALA A 308 2.67 10.23 21.52
C ALA A 308 1.98 10.97 20.35
N ALA A 309 1.95 10.36 19.15
CA ALA A 309 1.30 10.96 17.99
C ALA A 309 -0.21 11.15 18.21
N LYS A 310 -0.90 10.18 18.81
CA LYS A 310 -2.34 10.30 19.15
C LYS A 310 -2.63 11.41 20.14
N ALA A 311 -1.72 11.66 21.08
CA ALA A 311 -1.86 12.68 22.11
C ALA A 311 -1.52 14.11 21.62
N HIS A 312 -1.02 14.24 20.41
CA HIS A 312 -0.61 15.53 19.86
C HIS A 312 -1.81 16.47 19.69
N GLN A 313 -1.63 17.77 19.96
CA GLN A 313 -2.69 18.79 19.85
C GLN A 313 -3.35 18.83 18.47
N LEU A 314 -2.58 18.62 17.42
CA LEU A 314 -3.06 18.56 16.04
C LEU A 314 -4.19 17.51 15.85
N GLU A 315 -4.09 16.35 16.50
CA GLU A 315 -5.11 15.30 16.42
C GLU A 315 -6.40 15.70 17.14
N THR A 316 -6.29 16.34 18.31
CA THR A 316 -7.46 16.82 19.07
C THR A 316 -8.21 17.90 18.29
N VAL A 317 -7.48 18.92 17.82
CA VAL A 317 -8.03 20.02 17.01
C VAL A 317 -8.65 19.48 15.70
N GLY A 318 -7.91 18.60 15.03
CA GLY A 318 -8.40 17.97 13.80
C GLY A 318 -9.67 17.15 14.01
N ALA A 319 -9.78 16.39 15.10
CA ALA A 319 -10.99 15.62 15.42
C ALA A 319 -12.22 16.54 15.64
N GLU A 320 -12.04 17.62 16.39
CA GLU A 320 -13.11 18.59 16.63
C GLU A 320 -13.59 19.27 15.35
N LEU A 321 -12.65 19.67 14.47
CA LEU A 321 -12.98 20.29 13.19
C LEU A 321 -13.68 19.32 12.26
N ARG A 322 -13.17 18.10 12.09
CA ARG A 322 -13.79 17.05 11.26
C ARG A 322 -15.22 16.70 11.72
N ALA A 323 -15.49 16.72 13.04
CA ALA A 323 -16.83 16.49 13.57
C ALA A 323 -17.83 17.61 13.21
N LYS A 324 -17.35 18.84 13.01
CA LYS A 324 -18.16 20.01 12.64
C LYS A 324 -18.33 20.17 11.13
N MET A 325 -17.48 19.56 10.33
CA MET A 325 -17.50 19.67 8.87
C MET A 325 -18.48 18.67 8.22
N ASN A 326 -19.48 19.16 7.50
CA ASN A 326 -20.52 18.34 6.86
C ASN A 326 -20.06 17.61 5.58
N TRP A 327 -18.91 17.92 5.04
CA TRP A 327 -18.42 17.38 3.76
C TRP A 327 -17.63 16.06 3.88
N ASN A 328 -17.44 15.57 5.08
CA ASN A 328 -16.84 14.24 5.37
C ASN A 328 -17.90 13.18 5.70
N LYS A 329 -19.20 13.47 5.43
CA LYS A 329 -20.31 12.53 5.67
C LYS A 329 -20.70 11.80 4.39
#